data_c715442a1bc8aa6460b4fb53ba5a14c4
#
_entry.id   c715442a1bc8aa6460b4fb53ba5a14c4
#
_cell.length_a   1.000
_cell.length_b   1.000
_cell.length_c   1.000
_cell.angle_alpha   90.00
_cell.angle_beta   90.00
_cell.angle_gamma   90.00
#
_symmetry.space_group_name_H-M   'P 1'
#
loop_
_entity.id
_entity.type
_entity.pdbx_description
1 polymer ?
#
loop_
_entity_poly.entity_id
_entity_poly.type
_entity_poly.pdbx_seq_one_letter_code
_entity_poly.pdbx_strand_id
1 'polypeptide(L)'
;YEQIEPYDFYRYIFPEGAFERKGHYEDNKPNAIAVTIEKKYKENGIAVELKRNGKGKRYTITDNLEELNELNKSEFTIMSPISYYGKQRNAKNARYLYALVFDLDGVDMPQLRDVLHQMDKDILPKATFVVNSGTGLHLYYVLDEPVPMYPQNQLYMKELKYALTRQIWNRITSTIKEPQMQGIMQGFRVIGTCTKLGEKYPV
;
A
#
# COMPACT_ATOMS: atom_id res chain seq x y z
N TYR A 1 -12.93 -1.35 14.20
CA TYR A 1 -11.55 -0.89 13.96
C TYR A 1 -11.27 0.34 14.83
N GLU A 2 -10.09 0.38 15.44
CA GLU A 2 -9.57 1.55 16.13
C GLU A 2 -8.64 2.33 15.21
N GLN A 3 -8.52 3.64 15.43
CA GLN A 3 -7.56 4.46 14.69
C GLN A 3 -6.15 4.12 15.15
N ILE A 4 -5.22 4.00 14.22
CA ILE A 4 -3.82 3.68 14.47
C ILE A 4 -2.92 4.80 13.93
N GLU A 5 -1.85 5.09 14.64
CA GLU A 5 -0.85 6.07 14.21
C GLU A 5 0.02 5.51 13.06
N PRO A 6 0.52 6.38 12.15
CA PRO A 6 1.30 5.96 10.99
C PRO A 6 2.51 5.09 11.33
N TYR A 7 3.23 5.42 12.41
CA TYR A 7 4.40 4.64 12.84
C TYR A 7 4.00 3.23 13.25
N ASP A 8 2.97 3.08 14.07
CA ASP A 8 2.50 1.77 14.58
C ASP A 8 1.95 0.92 13.44
N PHE A 9 1.24 1.54 12.48
CA PHE A 9 0.78 0.87 11.27
C PHE A 9 1.94 0.26 10.47
N TYR A 10 3.01 1.03 10.22
CA TYR A 10 4.14 0.51 9.47
C TYR A 10 5.00 -0.45 10.28
N ARG A 11 5.08 -0.28 11.60
CA ARG A 11 5.75 -1.22 12.50
C ARG A 11 5.02 -2.57 12.55
N TYR A 12 3.69 -2.56 12.42
CA TYR A 12 2.93 -3.79 12.31
C TYR A 12 3.18 -4.54 10.98
N ILE A 13 3.30 -3.81 9.86
CA ILE A 13 3.61 -4.38 8.55
C ILE A 13 5.07 -4.86 8.49
N PHE A 14 6.00 -4.05 8.99
CA PHE A 14 7.43 -4.32 9.04
C PHE A 14 7.87 -4.47 10.50
N PRO A 15 7.77 -5.67 11.08
CA PRO A 15 8.21 -5.91 12.45
C PRO A 15 9.67 -5.54 12.66
N GLU A 16 10.07 -5.29 13.89
CA GLU A 16 11.46 -5.03 14.25
C GLU A 16 12.37 -6.16 13.75
N GLY A 17 13.49 -5.82 13.14
CA GLY A 17 14.40 -6.75 12.48
C GLY A 17 13.99 -7.18 11.08
N ALA A 18 12.85 -6.71 10.54
CA ALA A 18 12.40 -7.05 9.19
C ALA A 18 13.43 -6.70 8.10
N PHE A 19 14.18 -5.61 8.30
CA PHE A 19 15.19 -5.14 7.36
C PHE A 19 16.63 -5.45 7.82
N GLU A 20 16.80 -6.20 8.89
CA GLU A 20 18.11 -6.61 9.38
C GLU A 20 18.53 -8.00 8.90
N ARG A 21 17.60 -8.82 8.44
CA ARG A 21 17.89 -10.16 7.93
C ARG A 21 18.77 -10.08 6.68
N LYS A 22 20.08 -10.25 6.88
CA LYS A 22 21.01 -10.49 5.79
C LYS A 22 20.62 -11.80 5.12
N GLY A 23 20.34 -11.75 3.81
CA GLY A 23 20.23 -12.97 3.01
C GLY A 23 21.63 -13.53 2.72
N HIS A 24 21.74 -14.40 1.69
CA HIS A 24 23.03 -14.92 1.23
C HIS A 24 24.01 -13.85 0.68
N TYR A 25 23.57 -12.58 0.62
CA TYR A 25 24.39 -11.46 0.16
C TYR A 25 24.73 -10.60 1.38
N GLU A 26 25.96 -10.75 1.87
CA GLU A 26 26.43 -10.17 3.13
C GLU A 26 26.41 -8.64 3.19
N ASP A 27 26.40 -7.95 2.03
CA ASP A 27 26.58 -6.49 1.96
C ASP A 27 25.29 -5.68 1.81
N ASN A 28 24.14 -6.32 1.56
CA ASN A 28 22.91 -5.59 1.28
C ASN A 28 21.78 -5.97 2.25
N LYS A 29 21.57 -5.14 3.25
CA LYS A 29 20.36 -5.23 4.08
C LYS A 29 19.14 -4.91 3.21
N PRO A 30 18.02 -5.62 3.39
CA PRO A 30 16.76 -5.22 2.77
C PRO A 30 16.25 -3.91 3.37
N ASN A 31 15.43 -3.20 2.61
CA ASN A 31 14.80 -1.95 3.01
C ASN A 31 13.46 -1.80 2.31
N ALA A 32 12.54 -1.02 2.87
CA ALA A 32 11.39 -0.58 2.10
C ALA A 32 11.75 0.66 1.25
N ILE A 33 10.90 0.99 0.28
CA ILE A 33 11.10 2.14 -0.60
C ILE A 33 9.81 2.94 -0.69
N ALA A 34 9.85 4.16 -0.17
CA ALA A 34 8.83 5.16 -0.41
C ALA A 34 9.22 6.04 -1.61
N VAL A 35 8.24 6.41 -2.42
CA VAL A 35 8.43 7.26 -3.60
C VAL A 35 7.44 8.41 -3.54
N THR A 36 7.95 9.62 -3.41
CA THR A 36 7.17 10.84 -3.53
C THR A 36 7.08 11.24 -4.99
N ILE A 37 5.85 11.50 -5.45
CA ILE A 37 5.57 11.89 -6.83
C ILE A 37 5.04 13.31 -6.83
N GLU A 38 5.73 14.21 -7.51
CA GLU A 38 5.29 15.60 -7.67
C GLU A 38 3.96 15.64 -8.44
N LYS A 39 2.94 16.25 -7.84
CA LYS A 39 1.61 16.45 -8.43
C LYS A 39 1.32 17.93 -8.57
N LYS A 40 0.69 18.29 -9.69
CA LYS A 40 0.01 19.58 -9.81
C LYS A 40 -1.46 19.41 -9.46
N TYR A 41 -1.94 20.18 -8.50
CA TYR A 41 -3.35 20.26 -8.15
C TYR A 41 -3.98 21.47 -8.83
N LYS A 42 -5.27 21.35 -9.21
CA LYS A 42 -6.09 22.52 -9.54
C LYS A 42 -6.42 23.27 -8.25
N GLU A 43 -6.82 24.52 -8.36
CA GLU A 43 -7.22 25.38 -7.23
C GLU A 43 -8.30 24.75 -6.35
N ASN A 44 -9.10 23.82 -6.88
CA ASN A 44 -10.14 23.07 -6.17
C ASN A 44 -9.62 21.75 -5.52
N GLY A 45 -8.32 21.54 -5.46
CA GLY A 45 -7.73 20.35 -4.83
C GLY A 45 -7.72 19.07 -5.69
N ILE A 46 -8.31 19.08 -6.89
CA ILE A 46 -8.32 17.92 -7.78
C ILE A 46 -6.99 17.79 -8.50
N ALA A 47 -6.33 16.63 -8.39
CA ALA A 47 -5.09 16.36 -9.10
C ALA A 47 -5.32 16.32 -10.62
N VAL A 48 -4.67 17.21 -11.35
CA VAL A 48 -4.87 17.37 -12.79
C VAL A 48 -3.92 16.53 -13.60
N GLU A 49 -2.69 16.36 -13.14
CA GLU A 49 -1.66 15.60 -13.86
C GLU A 49 -0.61 15.05 -12.90
N LEU A 50 -0.36 13.75 -13.02
CA LEU A 50 0.95 13.19 -12.67
C LEU A 50 1.88 13.63 -13.78
N LYS A 51 2.90 14.44 -13.49
CA LYS A 51 3.96 14.68 -14.48
C LYS A 51 4.54 13.32 -14.84
N ARG A 52 4.19 12.79 -16.01
CA ARG A 52 4.70 11.50 -16.53
C ARG A 52 6.23 11.43 -16.58
N ASN A 53 6.93 12.56 -16.51
CA ASN A 53 8.38 12.70 -16.52
C ASN A 53 8.95 13.32 -15.22
N GLY A 54 8.16 13.47 -14.18
CA GLY A 54 8.65 13.95 -12.88
C GLY A 54 9.59 12.92 -12.25
N LYS A 55 10.79 13.33 -11.86
CA LYS A 55 11.70 12.52 -11.07
C LYS A 55 11.09 12.40 -9.68
N GLY A 56 10.48 11.24 -9.38
CA GLY A 56 10.02 10.97 -8.03
C GLY A 56 11.20 10.92 -7.06
N LYS A 57 11.10 11.60 -5.93
CA LYS A 57 12.07 11.49 -4.85
C LYS A 57 11.88 10.12 -4.16
N ARG A 58 12.96 9.38 -3.98
CA ARG A 58 12.96 8.06 -3.33
C ARG A 58 13.53 8.19 -1.94
N TYR A 59 12.88 7.53 -1.01
CA TYR A 59 13.34 7.36 0.37
C TYR A 59 13.58 5.87 0.60
N THR A 60 14.74 5.54 1.12
CA THR A 60 15.07 4.20 1.58
C THR A 60 14.67 4.11 3.04
N ILE A 61 13.68 3.28 3.35
CA ILE A 61 13.18 3.13 4.72
C ILE A 61 13.94 1.99 5.37
N THR A 62 14.63 2.29 6.46
CA THR A 62 15.42 1.37 7.25
C THR A 62 14.61 0.76 8.41
N ASP A 63 15.21 -0.15 9.18
CA ASP A 63 14.47 -0.91 10.18
C ASP A 63 13.87 -0.06 11.32
N ASN A 64 14.48 1.07 11.65
CA ASN A 64 13.96 1.99 12.67
C ASN A 64 12.75 2.83 12.18
N LEU A 65 12.46 2.83 10.87
CA LEU A 65 11.37 3.57 10.22
C LEU A 65 11.43 5.11 10.39
N GLU A 66 12.57 5.67 10.82
CA GLU A 66 12.71 7.11 11.05
C GLU A 66 12.48 7.95 9.80
N GLU A 67 12.83 7.41 8.63
CA GLU A 67 12.66 8.10 7.36
C GLU A 67 11.19 8.40 7.02
N LEU A 68 10.24 7.68 7.65
CA LEU A 68 8.81 7.99 7.51
C LEU A 68 8.46 9.35 8.11
N ASN A 69 9.20 9.80 9.12
CA ASN A 69 9.00 11.12 9.74
C ASN A 69 9.51 12.27 8.86
N GLU A 70 10.41 11.96 7.91
CA GLU A 70 10.94 12.94 6.95
C GLU A 70 10.02 13.16 5.74
N LEU A 71 9.00 12.30 5.59
CA LEU A 71 8.06 12.41 4.48
C LEU A 71 7.20 13.65 4.63
N ASN A 72 7.16 14.48 3.59
CA ASN A 72 6.32 15.65 3.57
C ASN A 72 4.84 15.25 3.51
N LYS A 73 4.09 15.62 4.53
CA LYS A 73 2.65 15.31 4.65
C LYS A 73 1.80 15.92 3.54
N SER A 74 2.27 16.98 2.89
CA SER A 74 1.59 17.62 1.75
C SER A 74 1.87 16.96 0.40
N GLU A 75 2.83 16.05 0.33
CA GLU A 75 3.24 15.40 -0.91
C GLU A 75 2.56 14.03 -1.11
N PHE A 76 2.34 13.69 -2.38
CA PHE A 76 1.84 12.37 -2.73
C PHE A 76 2.96 11.34 -2.68
N THR A 77 2.93 10.50 -1.65
CA THR A 77 3.93 9.46 -1.44
C THR A 77 3.30 8.08 -1.48
N ILE A 78 3.94 7.14 -2.15
CA ILE A 78 3.52 5.75 -2.23
C ILE A 78 4.61 4.82 -1.72
N MET A 79 4.20 3.73 -1.08
CA MET A 79 5.06 2.63 -0.66
C MET A 79 4.33 1.29 -0.86
N SER A 80 5.06 0.25 -1.22
CA SER A 80 4.53 -1.12 -1.25
C SER A 80 4.93 -1.87 0.02
N PRO A 81 4.12 -2.82 0.50
CA PRO A 81 4.45 -3.64 1.67
C PRO A 81 5.47 -4.74 1.30
N ILE A 82 6.56 -4.34 0.70
CA ILE A 82 7.61 -5.21 0.18
C ILE A 82 8.96 -4.65 0.58
N SER A 83 9.86 -5.52 1.04
CA SER A 83 11.28 -5.17 1.18
C SER A 83 12.05 -5.42 -0.11
N TYR A 84 13.06 -4.59 -0.35
CA TYR A 84 13.88 -4.60 -1.56
C TYR A 84 15.35 -4.61 -1.23
N TYR A 85 16.16 -5.10 -2.14
CA TYR A 85 17.58 -4.80 -2.15
C TYR A 85 17.86 -3.48 -2.86
N GLY A 86 18.62 -2.62 -2.20
CA GLY A 86 19.04 -1.34 -2.75
C GLY A 86 17.87 -0.38 -2.99
N LYS A 87 18.06 0.57 -3.90
CA LYS A 87 17.19 1.74 -4.09
C LYS A 87 16.14 1.59 -5.21
N GLN A 88 16.02 0.41 -5.82
CA GLN A 88 15.12 0.22 -6.96
C GLN A 88 13.92 -0.66 -6.58
N ARG A 89 12.73 -0.08 -6.69
CA ARG A 89 11.45 -0.76 -6.49
C ARG A 89 11.03 -1.49 -7.76
N ASN A 90 11.53 -2.70 -7.94
CA ASN A 90 11.17 -3.59 -9.04
C ASN A 90 11.17 -5.06 -8.62
N ALA A 91 10.61 -5.93 -9.45
CA ALA A 91 10.45 -7.36 -9.17
C ALA A 91 11.78 -8.08 -8.91
N LYS A 92 12.83 -7.69 -9.63
CA LYS A 92 14.18 -8.30 -9.50
C LYS A 92 14.79 -8.06 -8.11
N ASN A 93 14.52 -6.87 -7.54
CA ASN A 93 15.07 -6.47 -6.25
C ASN A 93 14.15 -6.78 -5.07
N ALA A 94 12.92 -7.24 -5.32
CA ALA A 94 11.98 -7.59 -4.27
C ALA A 94 12.49 -8.78 -3.45
N ARG A 95 12.36 -8.70 -2.11
CA ARG A 95 12.84 -9.73 -1.17
C ARG A 95 11.71 -10.44 -0.47
N TYR A 96 10.89 -9.71 0.27
CA TYR A 96 9.77 -10.26 1.01
C TYR A 96 8.52 -9.40 0.82
N LEU A 97 7.39 -10.06 0.69
CA LEU A 97 6.06 -9.47 0.74
C LEU A 97 5.50 -9.64 2.16
N TYR A 98 5.09 -8.55 2.78
CA TYR A 98 4.57 -8.51 4.16
C TYR A 98 3.05 -8.41 4.24
N ALA A 99 2.41 -7.89 3.20
CA ALA A 99 0.95 -7.78 3.15
C ALA A 99 0.43 -7.86 1.71
N LEU A 100 -0.78 -8.40 1.54
CA LEU A 100 -1.59 -8.16 0.35
C LEU A 100 -2.42 -6.90 0.58
N VAL A 101 -2.42 -6.01 -0.38
CA VAL A 101 -3.19 -4.76 -0.32
C VAL A 101 -4.07 -4.62 -1.54
N PHE A 102 -5.33 -4.26 -1.30
CA PHE A 102 -6.34 -4.06 -2.32
C PHE A 102 -6.77 -2.60 -2.31
N ASP A 103 -6.73 -1.95 -3.46
CA ASP A 103 -7.21 -0.59 -3.68
C ASP A 103 -8.62 -0.69 -4.26
N LEU A 104 -9.61 -0.44 -3.43
CA LEU A 104 -11.02 -0.50 -3.76
C LEU A 104 -11.52 0.92 -4.01
N ASP A 105 -11.60 1.31 -5.26
CA ASP A 105 -12.15 2.61 -5.68
C ASP A 105 -13.68 2.62 -5.70
N GLY A 106 -14.27 3.81 -5.70
CA GLY A 106 -15.72 3.99 -5.77
C GLY A 106 -16.44 3.56 -4.49
N VAL A 107 -15.85 3.85 -3.35
CA VAL A 107 -16.39 3.52 -2.03
C VAL A 107 -16.87 4.79 -1.36
N ASP A 108 -18.18 4.94 -1.29
CA ASP A 108 -18.86 5.93 -0.45
C ASP A 108 -19.32 5.28 0.87
N MET A 109 -20.01 6.03 1.72
CA MET A 109 -20.48 5.53 3.02
C MET A 109 -21.34 4.26 2.96
N PRO A 110 -22.25 4.09 1.97
CA PRO A 110 -22.98 2.83 1.82
C PRO A 110 -22.05 1.63 1.55
N GLN A 111 -21.13 1.77 0.59
CA GLN A 111 -20.17 0.70 0.23
C GLN A 111 -19.23 0.38 1.39
N LEU A 112 -18.77 1.39 2.14
CA LEU A 112 -17.97 1.17 3.35
C LEU A 112 -18.72 0.30 4.37
N ARG A 113 -19.99 0.60 4.64
CA ARG A 113 -20.83 -0.20 5.54
C ARG A 113 -20.97 -1.63 5.05
N ASP A 114 -21.16 -1.81 3.75
CA ASP A 114 -21.30 -3.13 3.12
C ASP A 114 -19.99 -3.92 3.20
N VAL A 115 -18.84 -3.30 2.95
CA VAL A 115 -17.51 -3.93 3.13
C VAL A 115 -17.34 -4.41 4.57
N LEU A 116 -17.58 -3.54 5.54
CA LEU A 116 -17.44 -3.87 6.95
C LEU A 116 -18.42 -4.96 7.38
N HIS A 117 -19.68 -4.90 6.90
CA HIS A 117 -20.69 -5.91 7.18
C HIS A 117 -20.30 -7.27 6.60
N GLN A 118 -19.80 -7.32 5.35
CA GLN A 118 -19.36 -8.59 4.75
C GLN A 118 -18.15 -9.18 5.50
N MET A 119 -17.24 -8.35 6.01
CA MET A 119 -16.15 -8.79 6.86
C MET A 119 -16.64 -9.29 8.22
N ASP A 120 -17.65 -8.64 8.81
CA ASP A 120 -18.25 -9.06 10.07
C ASP A 120 -18.98 -10.40 9.96
N LYS A 121 -19.58 -10.69 8.81
CA LYS A 121 -20.27 -11.93 8.48
C LYS A 121 -19.36 -13.03 7.89
N ASP A 122 -18.06 -12.83 7.89
CA ASP A 122 -17.08 -13.75 7.31
C ASP A 122 -17.34 -14.10 5.81
N ILE A 123 -18.09 -13.23 5.10
CA ILE A 123 -18.28 -13.32 3.65
C ILE A 123 -17.02 -12.89 2.93
N LEU A 124 -16.36 -11.85 3.45
CA LEU A 124 -15.02 -11.42 3.06
C LEU A 124 -14.04 -11.65 4.20
N PRO A 125 -12.78 -11.96 3.89
CA PRO A 125 -11.75 -12.00 4.92
C PRO A 125 -11.66 -10.65 5.65
N LYS A 126 -11.46 -10.65 6.95
CA LYS A 126 -11.26 -9.41 7.72
C LYS A 126 -9.91 -8.80 7.37
N ALA A 127 -9.92 -7.58 6.86
CA ALA A 127 -8.69 -6.84 6.64
C ALA A 127 -8.01 -6.53 7.99
N THR A 128 -6.68 -6.61 8.04
CA THR A 128 -5.92 -6.19 9.21
C THR A 128 -6.08 -4.69 9.43
N PHE A 129 -6.00 -3.91 8.32
CA PHE A 129 -6.23 -2.47 8.34
C PHE A 129 -7.12 -2.05 7.18
N VAL A 130 -7.93 -1.02 7.44
CA VAL A 130 -8.74 -0.32 6.44
C VAL A 130 -8.27 1.13 6.41
N VAL A 131 -7.78 1.57 5.26
CA VAL A 131 -7.20 2.91 5.06
C VAL A 131 -8.06 3.69 4.08
N ASN A 132 -8.47 4.89 4.47
CA ASN A 132 -9.19 5.81 3.58
C ASN A 132 -8.18 6.45 2.60
N SER A 133 -8.30 6.16 1.31
CA SER A 133 -7.42 6.71 0.27
C SER A 133 -7.94 8.02 -0.35
N GLY A 134 -9.07 8.53 0.13
CA GLY A 134 -9.77 9.74 -0.33
C GLY A 134 -11.01 9.44 -1.16
N THR A 135 -10.95 8.64 -2.20
CA THR A 135 -12.07 8.24 -3.07
C THR A 135 -12.36 6.74 -3.02
N GLY A 136 -11.75 6.04 -2.09
CA GLY A 136 -11.85 4.61 -1.93
C GLY A 136 -11.12 4.13 -0.68
N LEU A 137 -10.88 2.84 -0.60
CA LEU A 137 -10.23 2.18 0.52
C LEU A 137 -9.01 1.39 0.07
N HIS A 138 -7.95 1.41 0.88
CA HIS A 138 -6.94 0.38 0.82
C HIS A 138 -7.20 -0.65 1.92
N LEU A 139 -7.40 -1.90 1.55
CA LEU A 139 -7.61 -3.01 2.48
C LEU A 139 -6.29 -3.78 2.61
N TYR A 140 -5.70 -3.76 3.80
CA TYR A 140 -4.44 -4.44 4.11
C TYR A 140 -4.70 -5.77 4.81
N TYR A 141 -4.13 -6.81 4.26
CA TYR A 141 -4.08 -8.15 4.84
C TYR A 141 -2.62 -8.47 5.13
N VAL A 142 -2.20 -8.22 6.36
CA VAL A 142 -0.81 -8.49 6.79
C VAL A 142 -0.66 -9.99 6.93
N LEU A 143 0.45 -10.51 6.40
CA LEU A 143 0.76 -11.93 6.42
C LEU A 143 1.42 -12.30 7.76
N ASP A 144 1.05 -13.44 8.33
CA ASP A 144 1.66 -13.94 9.57
C ASP A 144 3.16 -14.13 9.42
N GLU A 145 3.59 -14.59 8.23
CA GLU A 145 4.99 -14.68 7.85
C GLU A 145 5.23 -14.02 6.49
N PRO A 146 6.31 -13.24 6.35
CA PRO A 146 6.65 -12.62 5.09
C PRO A 146 6.97 -13.65 4.01
N VAL A 147 6.38 -13.50 2.83
CA VAL A 147 6.58 -14.42 1.70
C VAL A 147 7.84 -14.02 0.91
N PRO A 148 8.84 -14.91 0.76
CA PRO A 148 10.01 -14.67 -0.08
C PRO A 148 9.60 -14.43 -1.53
N MET A 149 10.11 -13.36 -2.15
CA MET A 149 9.70 -12.91 -3.49
C MET A 149 10.49 -13.59 -4.62
N TYR A 150 10.64 -14.91 -4.54
CA TYR A 150 11.13 -15.70 -5.69
C TYR A 150 10.13 -15.63 -6.86
N PRO A 151 10.58 -15.79 -8.12
CA PRO A 151 9.69 -15.63 -9.29
C PRO A 151 8.41 -16.47 -9.22
N GLN A 152 8.49 -17.70 -8.76
CA GLN A 152 7.32 -18.57 -8.58
C GLN A 152 6.35 -18.06 -7.51
N ASN A 153 6.88 -17.55 -6.41
CA ASN A 153 6.05 -16.97 -5.33
C ASN A 153 5.40 -15.67 -5.78
N GLN A 154 6.12 -14.84 -6.55
CA GLN A 154 5.55 -13.62 -7.14
C GLN A 154 4.35 -13.94 -8.03
N LEU A 155 4.46 -14.99 -8.86
CA LEU A 155 3.38 -15.44 -9.72
C LEU A 155 2.19 -15.94 -8.88
N TYR A 156 2.44 -16.82 -7.92
CA TYR A 156 1.41 -17.35 -7.03
C TYR A 156 0.67 -16.24 -6.26
N MET A 157 1.41 -15.33 -5.64
CA MET A 157 0.82 -14.22 -4.88
C MET A 157 0.04 -13.24 -5.79
N LYS A 158 0.47 -13.06 -7.02
CA LYS A 158 -0.27 -12.28 -8.02
C LYS A 158 -1.61 -12.92 -8.36
N GLU A 159 -1.63 -14.22 -8.64
CA GLU A 159 -2.86 -14.95 -8.95
C GLU A 159 -3.83 -14.98 -7.75
N LEU A 160 -3.30 -15.21 -6.55
CA LEU A 160 -4.07 -15.13 -5.31
C LEU A 160 -4.68 -13.72 -5.14
N LYS A 161 -3.87 -12.67 -5.32
CA LYS A 161 -4.36 -11.29 -5.26
C LYS A 161 -5.48 -11.04 -6.27
N TYR A 162 -5.34 -11.51 -7.49
CA TYR A 162 -6.36 -11.34 -8.54
C TYR A 162 -7.66 -12.09 -8.20
N ALA A 163 -7.56 -13.29 -7.65
CA ALA A 163 -8.74 -14.04 -7.20
C ALA A 163 -9.48 -13.31 -6.08
N LEU A 164 -8.76 -12.84 -5.07
CA LEU A 164 -9.33 -12.06 -3.97
C LEU A 164 -9.88 -10.71 -4.44
N THR A 165 -9.23 -10.03 -5.38
CA THR A 165 -9.76 -8.78 -5.95
C THR A 165 -11.16 -9.01 -6.54
N ARG A 166 -11.38 -10.08 -7.29
CA ARG A 166 -12.70 -10.40 -7.86
C ARG A 166 -13.76 -10.70 -6.81
N GLN A 167 -13.36 -11.21 -5.65
CA GLN A 167 -14.26 -11.47 -4.53
C GLN A 167 -14.60 -10.19 -3.78
N ILE A 168 -13.57 -9.37 -3.45
CA ILE A 168 -13.70 -8.13 -2.68
C ILE A 168 -14.44 -7.06 -3.49
N TRP A 169 -14.11 -6.93 -4.77
CA TRP A 169 -14.68 -5.92 -5.65
C TRP A 169 -15.95 -6.45 -6.33
N ASN A 170 -17.08 -6.11 -5.77
CA ASN A 170 -18.38 -6.52 -6.27
C ASN A 170 -19.35 -5.33 -6.33
N ARG A 171 -20.55 -5.54 -6.88
CA ARG A 171 -21.55 -4.50 -7.08
C ARG A 171 -22.05 -3.80 -5.80
N ILE A 172 -21.75 -4.37 -4.64
CA ILE A 172 -22.18 -3.84 -3.34
C ILE A 172 -21.04 -3.06 -2.70
N THR A 173 -19.81 -3.53 -2.85
CA THR A 173 -18.62 -2.95 -2.23
C THR A 173 -18.01 -1.80 -3.02
N SER A 174 -18.40 -1.63 -4.29
CA SER A 174 -17.92 -0.53 -5.14
C SER A 174 -19.01 -0.05 -6.10
N THR A 175 -19.02 1.26 -6.36
CA THR A 175 -19.85 1.87 -7.43
C THR A 175 -19.24 1.68 -8.81
N ILE A 176 -17.96 1.31 -8.89
CA ILE A 176 -17.25 1.00 -10.13
C ILE A 176 -17.43 -0.47 -10.48
N LYS A 177 -17.97 -0.74 -11.67
CA LYS A 177 -18.34 -2.09 -12.09
C LYS A 177 -17.15 -3.01 -12.33
N GLU A 178 -16.09 -2.49 -12.94
CA GLU A 178 -14.94 -3.28 -13.37
C GLU A 178 -13.82 -3.25 -12.34
N PRO A 179 -13.43 -4.40 -11.76
CA PRO A 179 -12.33 -4.48 -10.82
C PRO A 179 -11.00 -4.04 -11.44
N GLN A 180 -10.26 -3.22 -10.73
CA GLN A 180 -8.92 -2.84 -11.15
C GLN A 180 -7.90 -3.88 -10.68
N MET A 181 -7.39 -4.69 -11.62
CA MET A 181 -6.40 -5.73 -11.33
C MET A 181 -5.02 -5.12 -11.14
N GLN A 182 -4.61 -4.96 -9.90
CA GLN A 182 -3.32 -4.38 -9.54
C GLN A 182 -2.31 -5.46 -9.17
N GLY A 183 -1.08 -5.32 -9.70
CA GLY A 183 0.01 -6.24 -9.37
C GLY A 183 0.43 -6.16 -7.90
N ILE A 184 1.15 -7.18 -7.43
CA ILE A 184 1.65 -7.25 -6.04
C ILE A 184 2.69 -6.17 -5.72
N MET A 185 3.36 -5.61 -6.74
CA MET A 185 4.35 -4.54 -6.61
C MET A 185 3.74 -3.14 -6.55
N GLN A 186 2.42 -3.04 -6.60
CA GLN A 186 1.71 -1.77 -6.54
C GLN A 186 2.09 -0.99 -5.27
N GLY A 187 2.34 0.31 -5.43
CA GLY A 187 2.53 1.22 -4.31
C GLY A 187 1.21 1.83 -3.88
N PHE A 188 1.01 1.91 -2.57
CA PHE A 188 -0.16 2.49 -1.94
C PHE A 188 0.25 3.78 -1.23
N ARG A 189 -0.70 4.67 -0.99
CA ARG A 189 -0.42 5.93 -0.33
C ARG A 189 0.15 5.69 1.05
N VAL A 190 1.18 6.44 1.36
CA VAL A 190 1.76 6.44 2.70
C VAL A 190 0.80 7.16 3.64
N ILE A 191 0.44 6.51 4.74
CA ILE A 191 -0.42 7.06 5.78
C ILE A 191 0.23 8.32 6.36
N GLY A 192 -0.57 9.34 6.61
CA GLY A 192 -0.12 10.65 7.06
C GLY A 192 0.32 11.58 5.93
N THR A 193 0.31 11.13 4.66
CA THR A 193 0.51 11.99 3.47
C THR A 193 -0.84 12.38 2.86
N CYS A 194 -0.85 13.22 1.80
CA CYS A 194 -2.10 13.71 1.23
C CYS A 194 -2.80 12.69 0.33
N THR A 195 -4.13 12.71 0.34
CA THR A 195 -4.98 11.97 -0.61
C THR A 195 -5.00 12.63 -2.01
N LYS A 196 -5.75 12.03 -2.95
CA LYS A 196 -6.06 12.66 -4.27
C LYS A 196 -6.80 13.99 -4.14
N LEU A 197 -7.47 14.20 -3.02
CA LEU A 197 -8.27 15.37 -2.73
C LEU A 197 -7.43 16.55 -2.20
N GLY A 198 -6.14 16.36 -1.98
CA GLY A 198 -5.19 17.38 -1.56
C GLY A 198 -4.86 17.36 -0.07
N GLU A 199 -4.10 18.38 0.38
CA GLU A 199 -3.52 18.45 1.72
C GLU A 199 -4.54 18.48 2.88
N LYS A 200 -5.75 18.97 2.60
CA LYS A 200 -6.83 19.03 3.61
C LYS A 200 -7.40 17.65 3.96
N TYR A 201 -7.06 16.63 3.20
CA TYR A 201 -7.57 15.28 3.34
C TYR A 201 -6.40 14.30 3.46
N PRO A 202 -5.85 14.12 4.66
CA PRO A 202 -4.77 13.15 4.90
C PRO A 202 -5.27 11.70 4.69
N VAL A 203 -4.33 10.84 4.36
CA VAL A 203 -4.56 9.38 4.28
C VAL A 203 -4.72 8.81 5.67
#